data_c660917c9db50fcef2d9eb5971658133
#
_entry.id   c660917c9db50fcef2d9eb5971658133
#
_cell.length_a   1.000
_cell.length_b   1.000
_cell.length_c   1.000
_cell.angle_alpha   90.00
_cell.angle_beta   90.00
_cell.angle_gamma   90.00
#
_symmetry.space_group_name_H-M   'P 1'
#
loop_
_entity.id
_entity.type
_entity.pdbx_description
1 polymer ?
#
loop_
_entity_poly.entity_id
_entity_poly.type
_entity_poly.pdbx_seq_one_letter_code
_entity_poly.pdbx_strand_id
1 'polypeptide(L)'
;MNEYLKEYIKLKKNFVEQDEDKASVLALYQFADRLALIDEKDAKEVLVDVYQQLYLMESAFKLFVNICDKNDRKQIKKLANLQKLSQSHGDRFALPRPLTDAERNARRERLKDLPFFKYHPDPLETGSFEEGEEKICPCCVNKSKVYYSSFPYCSENVEYICPTCISNGEAARKFDAIFVQNAEWHGEPDMEKDDELCHRTPGYMSWQGEYWLSCCDDYCAYMGTVGTRELKAMNIADEVIGEYVQRGAFEDIEEYLVKDGPMCGYLFKCLHCGKYHLWVDAD
;
A
#
# COMPACT_ATOMS: atom_id res chain seq x y z
N MET A 1 5.13 3.07 38.29
CA MET A 1 4.69 3.00 36.88
C MET A 1 5.39 4.14 36.17
N ASN A 2 6.26 3.83 35.18
CA ASN A 2 7.02 4.82 34.45
C ASN A 2 6.11 5.71 33.58
N GLU A 3 6.60 6.84 33.09
CA GLU A 3 5.80 7.80 32.30
C GLU A 3 5.40 7.23 30.93
N TYR A 4 6.26 6.45 30.29
CA TYR A 4 5.98 5.81 29.00
C TYR A 4 4.79 4.85 29.10
N LEU A 5 4.73 4.04 30.17
CA LEU A 5 3.61 3.13 30.39
C LEU A 5 2.30 3.87 30.69
N LYS A 6 2.36 5.01 31.40
CA LYS A 6 1.17 5.84 31.65
C LYS A 6 0.61 6.42 30.35
N GLU A 7 1.49 6.92 29.49
CA GLU A 7 1.09 7.45 28.19
C GLU A 7 0.51 6.34 27.30
N TYR A 8 1.17 5.19 27.23
CA TYR A 8 0.68 4.04 26.47
C TYR A 8 -0.73 3.61 26.90
N ILE A 9 -0.97 3.49 28.21
CA ILE A 9 -2.30 3.12 28.73
C ILE A 9 -3.37 4.11 28.26
N LYS A 10 -3.06 5.40 28.25
CA LYS A 10 -3.98 6.45 27.78
C LYS A 10 -4.25 6.30 26.28
N LEU A 11 -3.21 6.11 25.47
CA LEU A 11 -3.33 5.94 24.02
C LEU A 11 -4.09 4.65 23.68
N LYS A 12 -3.78 3.55 24.34
CA LYS A 12 -4.48 2.27 24.18
C LYS A 12 -5.96 2.38 24.52
N LYS A 13 -6.31 3.10 25.60
CA LYS A 13 -7.70 3.33 25.97
C LYS A 13 -8.43 4.09 24.86
N ASN A 14 -7.83 5.18 24.38
CA ASN A 14 -8.39 5.96 23.26
C ASN A 14 -8.55 5.12 21.99
N PHE A 15 -7.55 4.30 21.65
CA PHE A 15 -7.56 3.42 20.50
C PHE A 15 -8.74 2.43 20.52
N VAL A 16 -9.03 1.84 21.69
CA VAL A 16 -10.18 0.93 21.87
C VAL A 16 -11.51 1.68 21.85
N GLU A 17 -11.59 2.86 22.51
CA GLU A 17 -12.80 3.68 22.57
C GLU A 17 -13.20 4.28 21.22
N GLN A 18 -12.23 4.50 20.33
CA GLN A 18 -12.43 5.06 18.98
C GLN A 18 -12.46 3.98 17.88
N ASP A 19 -12.59 2.71 18.25
CA ASP A 19 -12.68 1.58 17.32
C ASP A 19 -11.59 1.60 16.25
N GLU A 20 -10.34 1.75 16.70
CA GLU A 20 -9.15 1.76 15.83
C GLU A 20 -9.17 2.86 14.72
N ASP A 21 -9.76 3.99 14.98
CA ASP A 21 -9.84 5.09 14.01
C ASP A 21 -8.45 5.62 13.57
N LYS A 22 -8.39 6.28 12.42
CA LYS A 22 -7.13 6.80 11.85
C LYS A 22 -6.35 7.71 12.81
N ALA A 23 -7.02 8.50 13.64
CA ALA A 23 -6.37 9.42 14.55
C ALA A 23 -5.72 8.69 15.73
N SER A 24 -6.39 7.71 16.31
CA SER A 24 -5.86 6.88 17.39
C SER A 24 -4.73 5.97 16.92
N VAL A 25 -4.83 5.40 15.70
CA VAL A 25 -3.75 4.64 15.07
C VAL A 25 -2.52 5.53 14.83
N LEU A 26 -2.69 6.73 14.26
CA LEU A 26 -1.59 7.68 14.05
C LEU A 26 -0.91 8.06 15.36
N ALA A 27 -1.68 8.29 16.44
CA ALA A 27 -1.13 8.63 17.74
C ALA A 27 -0.25 7.51 18.31
N LEU A 28 -0.62 6.23 18.12
CA LEU A 28 0.21 5.09 18.50
C LEU A 28 1.49 5.00 17.67
N TYR A 29 1.44 5.24 16.36
CA TYR A 29 2.64 5.28 15.51
C TYR A 29 3.59 6.41 15.90
N GLN A 30 3.07 7.62 16.12
CA GLN A 30 3.88 8.75 16.59
C GLN A 30 4.51 8.50 17.97
N PHE A 31 3.81 7.78 18.83
CA PHE A 31 4.37 7.35 20.11
C PHE A 31 5.47 6.29 19.92
N ALA A 32 5.25 5.32 19.05
CA ALA A 32 6.28 4.33 18.69
C ALA A 32 7.54 5.00 18.11
N ASP A 33 7.39 5.95 17.19
CA ASP A 33 8.50 6.70 16.59
C ASP A 33 9.33 7.41 17.66
N ARG A 34 8.68 8.05 18.64
CA ARG A 34 9.38 8.70 19.77
C ARG A 34 10.11 7.71 20.66
N LEU A 35 9.47 6.58 21.02
CA LEU A 35 10.09 5.56 21.85
C LEU A 35 11.28 4.87 21.16
N ALA A 36 11.24 4.74 19.84
CA ALA A 36 12.34 4.14 19.06
C ALA A 36 13.65 4.94 19.14
N LEU A 37 13.58 6.23 19.46
CA LEU A 37 14.75 7.11 19.64
C LEU A 37 15.35 7.02 21.05
N ILE A 38 14.70 6.31 21.98
CA ILE A 38 15.08 6.26 23.40
C ILE A 38 15.77 4.93 23.69
N ASP A 39 17.02 4.99 24.20
CA ASP A 39 17.81 3.80 24.51
C ASP A 39 17.62 3.31 25.97
N GLU A 40 16.43 3.46 26.52
CA GLU A 40 16.08 3.00 27.85
C GLU A 40 15.29 1.69 27.77
N LYS A 41 15.57 0.74 28.70
CA LYS A 41 14.89 -0.54 28.73
C LYS A 41 13.37 -0.38 28.89
N ASP A 42 12.94 0.49 29.77
CA ASP A 42 11.52 0.75 30.04
C ASP A 42 10.78 1.28 28.80
N ALA A 43 11.42 2.16 28.03
CA ALA A 43 10.88 2.68 26.77
C ALA A 43 10.76 1.57 25.72
N LYS A 44 11.79 0.73 25.59
CA LYS A 44 11.80 -0.42 24.67
C LYS A 44 10.74 -1.47 25.03
N GLU A 45 10.53 -1.76 26.32
CA GLU A 45 9.48 -2.67 26.76
C GLU A 45 8.08 -2.16 26.38
N VAL A 46 7.83 -0.86 26.58
CA VAL A 46 6.58 -0.21 26.15
C VAL A 46 6.45 -0.19 24.64
N LEU A 47 7.54 0.05 23.90
CA LEU A 47 7.53 0.02 22.44
C LEU A 47 7.12 -1.36 21.89
N VAL A 48 7.55 -2.45 22.52
CA VAL A 48 7.07 -3.80 22.19
C VAL A 48 5.57 -3.91 22.33
N ASP A 49 4.99 -3.35 23.41
CA ASP A 49 3.55 -3.38 23.62
C ASP A 49 2.79 -2.52 22.61
N VAL A 50 3.35 -1.38 22.21
CA VAL A 50 2.80 -0.53 21.14
C VAL A 50 2.82 -1.27 19.79
N TYR A 51 3.91 -1.93 19.46
CA TYR A 51 4.00 -2.74 18.24
C TYR A 51 2.97 -3.87 18.22
N GLN A 52 2.76 -4.54 19.34
CA GLN A 52 1.71 -5.56 19.45
C GLN A 52 0.30 -4.96 19.25
N GLN A 53 0.05 -3.75 19.78
CA GLN A 53 -1.24 -3.06 19.61
C GLN A 53 -1.49 -2.65 18.15
N LEU A 54 -0.42 -2.36 17.41
CA LEU A 54 -0.45 -2.03 15.97
C LEU A 54 -0.38 -3.27 15.07
N TYR A 55 -0.38 -4.48 15.64
CA TYR A 55 -0.20 -5.77 14.94
C TYR A 55 1.14 -5.93 14.20
N LEU A 56 2.16 -5.18 14.62
CA LEU A 56 3.55 -5.27 14.14
C LEU A 56 4.29 -6.39 14.90
N MET A 57 3.96 -7.64 14.61
CA MET A 57 4.43 -8.80 15.39
C MET A 57 5.89 -9.15 15.14
N GLU A 58 6.38 -8.99 13.91
CA GLU A 58 7.78 -9.19 13.59
C GLU A 58 8.66 -8.11 14.23
N SER A 59 8.24 -6.86 14.14
CA SER A 59 8.92 -5.72 14.76
C SER A 59 8.96 -5.86 16.28
N ALA A 60 7.84 -6.26 16.90
CA ALA A 60 7.77 -6.55 18.33
C ALA A 60 8.72 -7.68 18.74
N PHE A 61 8.77 -8.77 17.98
CA PHE A 61 9.67 -9.90 18.23
C PHE A 61 11.14 -9.49 18.13
N LYS A 62 11.54 -8.85 17.02
CA LYS A 62 12.91 -8.39 16.78
C LYS A 62 13.42 -7.48 17.90
N LEU A 63 12.56 -6.58 18.38
CA LEU A 63 12.90 -5.69 19.49
C LEU A 63 13.01 -6.47 20.81
N PHE A 64 12.03 -7.34 21.11
CA PHE A 64 11.95 -8.03 22.40
C PHE A 64 13.07 -9.06 22.59
N VAL A 65 13.56 -9.70 21.54
CA VAL A 65 14.73 -10.59 21.57
C VAL A 65 15.95 -9.90 22.20
N ASN A 66 16.12 -8.60 21.95
CA ASN A 66 17.31 -7.85 22.40
C ASN A 66 17.22 -7.37 23.84
N ILE A 67 16.01 -7.31 24.42
CA ILE A 67 15.78 -6.75 25.78
C ILE A 67 15.27 -7.78 26.79
N CYS A 68 14.88 -8.97 26.33
CA CYS A 68 14.31 -10.03 27.14
C CYS A 68 15.29 -10.55 28.19
N ASP A 69 14.86 -10.55 29.45
CA ASP A 69 15.58 -11.26 30.52
C ASP A 69 15.32 -12.77 30.41
N LYS A 70 16.37 -13.51 30.07
CA LYS A 70 16.32 -14.98 29.91
C LYS A 70 16.17 -15.73 31.25
N ASN A 71 16.22 -15.05 32.38
CA ASN A 71 15.97 -15.64 33.70
C ASN A 71 14.52 -15.41 34.17
N ASP A 72 13.77 -14.53 33.50
CA ASP A 72 12.35 -14.28 33.83
C ASP A 72 11.42 -15.17 32.98
N ARG A 73 10.77 -16.12 33.67
CA ARG A 73 9.84 -17.07 33.03
C ARG A 73 8.68 -16.39 32.28
N LYS A 74 8.23 -15.21 32.75
CA LYS A 74 7.13 -14.45 32.07
C LYS A 74 7.63 -13.86 30.76
N GLN A 75 8.84 -13.30 30.76
CA GLN A 75 9.46 -12.75 29.57
C GLN A 75 9.79 -13.83 28.54
N ILE A 76 10.30 -15.00 29.00
CA ILE A 76 10.52 -16.15 28.09
C ILE A 76 9.21 -16.58 27.42
N LYS A 77 8.09 -16.66 28.19
CA LYS A 77 6.78 -17.00 27.62
C LYS A 77 6.29 -15.96 26.62
N LYS A 78 6.47 -14.65 26.91
CA LYS A 78 6.16 -13.55 25.98
C LYS A 78 7.01 -13.67 24.70
N LEU A 79 8.31 -13.94 24.84
CA LEU A 79 9.21 -14.12 23.70
C LEU A 79 8.75 -15.26 22.78
N ALA A 80 8.45 -16.42 23.35
CA ALA A 80 7.97 -17.58 22.59
C ALA A 80 6.66 -17.30 21.84
N ASN A 81 5.74 -16.57 22.49
CA ASN A 81 4.50 -16.15 21.83
C ASN A 81 4.73 -15.18 20.67
N LEU A 82 5.58 -14.16 20.87
CA LEU A 82 5.95 -13.21 19.82
C LEU A 82 6.64 -13.90 18.66
N GLN A 83 7.54 -14.87 18.93
CA GLN A 83 8.20 -15.67 17.90
C GLN A 83 7.16 -16.42 17.06
N LYS A 84 6.19 -17.07 17.70
CA LYS A 84 5.12 -17.79 16.98
C LYS A 84 4.30 -16.85 16.10
N LEU A 85 3.90 -15.69 16.61
CA LEU A 85 3.11 -14.70 15.87
C LEU A 85 3.93 -14.10 14.70
N SER A 86 5.20 -13.79 14.94
CA SER A 86 6.11 -13.32 13.90
C SER A 86 6.27 -14.33 12.75
N GLN A 87 6.37 -15.62 13.06
CA GLN A 87 6.49 -16.69 12.07
C GLN A 87 5.20 -16.95 11.29
N SER A 88 4.03 -16.79 11.95
CA SER A 88 2.74 -17.07 11.29
C SER A 88 2.22 -15.90 10.46
N HIS A 89 2.43 -14.66 10.90
CA HIS A 89 1.85 -13.47 10.25
C HIS A 89 2.90 -12.39 9.93
N GLY A 90 3.98 -12.29 10.71
CA GLY A 90 4.91 -11.17 10.63
C GLY A 90 4.20 -9.84 10.94
N ASP A 91 4.50 -8.82 10.15
CA ASP A 91 3.82 -7.51 10.20
C ASP A 91 2.70 -7.38 9.16
N ARG A 92 2.29 -8.51 8.52
CA ARG A 92 1.30 -8.56 7.44
C ARG A 92 -0.06 -7.97 7.83
N PHE A 93 -0.48 -8.13 9.08
CA PHE A 93 -1.74 -7.61 9.59
C PHE A 93 -1.58 -6.28 10.33
N ALA A 94 -0.43 -5.62 10.18
CA ALA A 94 -0.21 -4.31 10.78
C ALA A 94 -1.28 -3.31 10.36
N LEU A 95 -1.72 -2.48 11.29
CA LEU A 95 -2.60 -1.37 10.96
C LEU A 95 -1.84 -0.40 10.05
N PRO A 96 -2.42 0.06 8.93
CA PRO A 96 -1.78 1.03 8.07
C PRO A 96 -1.45 2.31 8.83
N ARG A 97 -0.20 2.79 8.71
CA ARG A 97 0.20 4.06 9.31
C ARG A 97 -0.46 5.22 8.57
N PRO A 98 -1.35 5.98 9.21
CA PRO A 98 -1.93 7.14 8.56
C PRO A 98 -0.87 8.24 8.34
N LEU A 99 -0.94 8.92 7.21
CA LEU A 99 -0.08 10.07 6.95
C LEU A 99 -0.46 11.24 7.85
N THR A 100 0.52 11.96 8.37
CA THR A 100 0.34 13.26 9.00
C THR A 100 -0.08 14.31 7.97
N ASP A 101 -0.60 15.46 8.41
CA ASP A 101 -0.91 16.57 7.50
C ASP A 101 0.33 17.07 6.76
N ALA A 102 1.48 17.10 7.43
CA ALA A 102 2.75 17.50 6.82
C ALA A 102 3.18 16.53 5.72
N GLU A 103 3.08 15.21 5.96
CA GLU A 103 3.39 14.18 4.97
C GLU A 103 2.42 14.24 3.78
N ARG A 104 1.10 14.43 4.03
CA ARG A 104 0.11 14.62 2.96
C ARG A 104 0.41 15.84 2.10
N ASN A 105 0.78 16.96 2.72
CA ASN A 105 1.12 18.17 1.99
C ASN A 105 2.42 18.03 1.20
N ALA A 106 3.46 17.46 1.79
CA ALA A 106 4.73 17.19 1.11
C ALA A 106 4.52 16.27 -0.10
N ARG A 107 3.66 15.25 0.04
CA ARG A 107 3.30 14.36 -1.05
C ARG A 107 2.56 15.10 -2.18
N ARG A 108 1.57 15.94 -1.85
CA ARG A 108 0.85 16.75 -2.85
C ARG A 108 1.79 17.67 -3.64
N GLU A 109 2.81 18.23 -2.98
CA GLU A 109 3.82 19.06 -3.67
C GLU A 109 4.64 18.21 -4.66
N ARG A 110 5.09 17.01 -4.26
CA ARG A 110 5.84 16.11 -5.17
C ARG A 110 5.02 15.66 -6.37
N LEU A 111 3.73 15.41 -6.19
CA LEU A 111 2.83 15.02 -7.29
C LEU A 111 2.67 16.12 -8.35
N LYS A 112 2.85 17.39 -7.98
CA LYS A 112 2.78 18.52 -8.94
C LYS A 112 3.89 18.49 -9.97
N ASP A 113 5.03 17.88 -9.63
CA ASP A 113 6.20 17.79 -10.52
C ASP A 113 6.12 16.59 -11.48
N LEU A 114 5.13 15.71 -11.27
CA LEU A 114 4.89 14.56 -12.14
C LEU A 114 3.85 14.89 -13.21
N PRO A 115 3.96 14.27 -14.38
CA PRO A 115 2.87 14.34 -15.36
C PRO A 115 1.59 13.72 -14.78
N PHE A 116 0.46 14.22 -15.21
CA PHE A 116 -0.84 13.66 -14.86
C PHE A 116 -1.09 12.34 -15.60
N PHE A 117 -1.54 11.33 -14.86
CA PHE A 117 -1.96 10.05 -15.41
C PHE A 117 -3.45 9.85 -15.12
N LYS A 118 -4.25 9.85 -16.17
CA LYS A 118 -5.72 9.77 -16.05
C LYS A 118 -6.18 8.56 -15.24
N TYR A 119 -5.65 7.39 -15.57
CA TYR A 119 -6.06 6.14 -14.97
C TYR A 119 -5.20 5.71 -13.77
N HIS A 120 -4.13 6.43 -13.45
CA HIS A 120 -3.27 6.16 -12.31
C HIS A 120 -2.84 7.48 -11.62
N PRO A 121 -3.73 8.14 -10.88
CA PRO A 121 -3.52 9.52 -10.43
C PRO A 121 -2.40 9.68 -9.39
N ASP A 122 -2.01 8.61 -8.70
CA ASP A 122 -0.99 8.67 -7.66
C ASP A 122 0.03 7.51 -7.73
N PRO A 123 0.83 7.45 -8.80
CA PRO A 123 1.74 6.34 -9.03
C PRO A 123 2.93 6.26 -8.06
N LEU A 124 3.25 7.33 -7.34
CA LEU A 124 4.24 7.30 -6.25
C LEU A 124 3.70 6.59 -5.01
N GLU A 125 2.44 6.85 -4.63
CA GLU A 125 1.85 6.20 -3.46
C GLU A 125 1.58 4.71 -3.68
N THR A 126 1.20 4.36 -4.88
CA THR A 126 0.91 2.98 -5.25
C THR A 126 2.17 2.17 -5.50
N GLY A 127 3.35 2.80 -5.48
CA GLY A 127 4.64 2.16 -5.70
C GLY A 127 4.95 1.85 -7.16
N SER A 128 4.17 2.34 -8.12
CA SER A 128 4.48 2.16 -9.55
C SER A 128 5.62 3.05 -10.02
N PHE A 129 5.83 4.17 -9.33
CA PHE A 129 7.08 4.92 -9.40
C PHE A 129 7.81 4.85 -8.07
N GLU A 130 9.13 4.87 -8.13
CA GLU A 130 10.00 5.03 -6.97
C GLU A 130 10.85 6.29 -7.10
N GLU A 131 11.18 6.87 -5.95
CA GLU A 131 12.14 7.96 -5.83
C GLU A 131 13.47 7.38 -5.32
N GLY A 132 14.58 7.79 -5.94
CA GLY A 132 15.89 7.31 -5.53
C GLY A 132 17.04 8.15 -6.06
N GLU A 133 18.19 7.51 -6.18
CA GLU A 133 19.35 8.13 -6.81
C GLU A 133 19.04 8.48 -8.26
N GLU A 134 19.69 9.55 -8.75
CA GLU A 134 19.54 10.02 -10.12
C GLU A 134 19.96 8.95 -11.12
N LYS A 135 19.04 8.53 -11.99
CA LYS A 135 19.24 7.56 -13.07
C LYS A 135 19.04 8.23 -14.43
N ILE A 136 19.66 7.67 -15.46
CA ILE A 136 19.48 8.13 -16.83
C ILE A 136 18.32 7.35 -17.46
N CYS A 137 17.28 8.07 -17.88
CA CYS A 137 16.16 7.46 -18.58
C CYS A 137 16.62 6.91 -19.94
N PRO A 138 16.42 5.61 -20.23
CA PRO A 138 16.86 5.03 -21.50
C PRO A 138 16.06 5.55 -22.71
N CYS A 139 14.89 6.14 -22.47
CA CYS A 139 14.06 6.71 -23.53
C CYS A 139 14.58 8.08 -24.01
N CYS A 140 14.62 9.06 -23.11
CA CYS A 140 14.98 10.45 -23.47
C CYS A 140 16.43 10.85 -23.13
N VAL A 141 17.19 9.96 -22.47
CA VAL A 141 18.58 10.18 -22.03
C VAL A 141 18.72 11.29 -20.97
N ASN A 142 17.60 11.81 -20.45
CA ASN A 142 17.59 12.77 -19.37
C ASN A 142 17.75 12.05 -18.01
N LYS A 143 18.32 12.78 -17.06
CA LYS A 143 18.41 12.34 -15.67
C LYS A 143 17.07 12.48 -14.95
N SER A 144 16.71 11.49 -14.16
CA SER A 144 15.51 11.51 -13.32
C SER A 144 15.80 10.87 -11.97
N LYS A 145 15.18 11.42 -10.91
CA LYS A 145 15.15 10.81 -9.58
C LYS A 145 13.87 10.03 -9.33
N VAL A 146 12.90 10.14 -10.24
CA VAL A 146 11.65 9.38 -10.21
C VAL A 146 11.60 8.53 -11.47
N TYR A 147 11.37 7.25 -11.33
CA TYR A 147 11.33 6.30 -12.44
C TYR A 147 10.36 5.16 -12.16
N TYR A 148 9.94 4.50 -13.24
CA TYR A 148 9.05 3.34 -13.17
C TYR A 148 9.74 2.19 -12.43
N SER A 149 9.08 1.66 -11.40
CA SER A 149 9.60 0.63 -10.50
C SER A 149 9.42 -0.79 -11.02
N SER A 150 8.59 -0.96 -12.06
CA SER A 150 8.32 -2.23 -12.72
C SER A 150 8.95 -2.26 -14.11
N PHE A 151 8.73 -3.34 -14.84
CA PHE A 151 9.21 -3.51 -16.23
C PHE A 151 8.04 -3.35 -17.19
N PRO A 152 8.22 -2.60 -18.28
CA PRO A 152 7.24 -2.60 -19.36
C PRO A 152 7.20 -3.98 -20.02
N TYR A 153 6.06 -4.36 -20.57
CA TYR A 153 5.92 -5.54 -21.41
C TYR A 153 6.46 -5.25 -22.80
N CYS A 154 7.73 -5.60 -23.01
CA CYS A 154 8.45 -5.44 -24.29
C CYS A 154 9.53 -6.53 -24.43
N SER A 155 10.15 -6.59 -25.61
CA SER A 155 11.21 -7.58 -25.88
C SER A 155 12.57 -7.21 -25.27
N GLU A 156 12.77 -5.96 -24.91
CA GLU A 156 14.02 -5.44 -24.35
C GLU A 156 13.93 -5.36 -22.82
N ASN A 157 15.05 -5.55 -22.14
CA ASN A 157 15.12 -5.26 -20.69
C ASN A 157 15.33 -3.74 -20.50
N VAL A 158 14.26 -3.03 -20.18
CA VAL A 158 14.25 -1.57 -20.02
C VAL A 158 13.94 -1.21 -18.58
N GLU A 159 14.86 -0.52 -17.91
CA GLU A 159 14.73 -0.07 -16.53
C GLU A 159 14.79 1.47 -16.46
N TYR A 160 14.28 2.04 -15.37
CA TYR A 160 14.41 3.48 -15.03
C TYR A 160 13.76 4.44 -16.03
N ILE A 161 12.64 4.07 -16.63
CA ILE A 161 11.89 4.96 -17.51
C ILE A 161 11.32 6.12 -16.68
N CYS A 162 11.58 7.35 -17.09
CA CYS A 162 11.04 8.52 -16.37
C CYS A 162 9.53 8.72 -16.62
N PRO A 163 8.79 9.32 -15.67
CA PRO A 163 7.35 9.54 -15.80
C PRO A 163 6.93 10.25 -17.07
N THR A 164 7.71 11.24 -17.52
CA THR A 164 7.42 12.01 -18.73
C THR A 164 7.40 11.14 -20.00
N CYS A 165 8.34 10.19 -20.12
CA CYS A 165 8.40 9.31 -21.29
C CYS A 165 7.26 8.29 -21.33
N ILE A 166 6.66 7.95 -20.18
CA ILE A 166 5.45 7.14 -20.14
C ILE A 166 4.26 7.99 -20.53
N SER A 167 4.04 9.14 -19.88
CA SER A 167 2.85 9.95 -20.07
C SER A 167 2.67 10.47 -21.51
N ASN A 168 3.76 10.72 -22.21
CA ASN A 168 3.74 11.20 -23.61
C ASN A 168 3.80 10.07 -24.67
N GLY A 169 3.84 8.80 -24.21
CA GLY A 169 3.90 7.61 -25.07
C GLY A 169 5.23 7.40 -25.82
N GLU A 170 6.27 8.20 -25.52
CA GLU A 170 7.58 8.04 -26.20
C GLU A 170 8.25 6.72 -25.81
N ALA A 171 8.12 6.28 -24.56
CA ALA A 171 8.68 5.01 -24.13
C ALA A 171 7.98 3.83 -24.81
N ALA A 172 6.64 3.83 -24.90
CA ALA A 172 5.88 2.82 -25.60
C ALA A 172 6.30 2.71 -27.08
N ARG A 173 6.39 3.85 -27.78
CA ARG A 173 6.84 3.87 -29.19
C ARG A 173 8.28 3.42 -29.38
N LYS A 174 9.20 3.84 -28.49
CA LYS A 174 10.63 3.54 -28.65
C LYS A 174 10.94 2.08 -28.45
N PHE A 175 10.29 1.45 -27.48
CA PHE A 175 10.58 0.09 -27.03
C PHE A 175 9.55 -0.93 -27.50
N ASP A 176 8.57 -0.52 -28.32
CA ASP A 176 7.40 -1.33 -28.69
C ASP A 176 6.78 -1.98 -27.45
N ALA A 177 6.47 -1.14 -26.45
CA ALA A 177 6.13 -1.55 -25.11
C ALA A 177 4.70 -1.19 -24.71
N ILE A 178 4.11 -2.02 -23.87
CA ILE A 178 2.87 -1.69 -23.12
C ILE A 178 3.16 -1.70 -21.62
N PHE A 179 2.45 -0.86 -20.89
CA PHE A 179 2.59 -0.73 -19.43
C PHE A 179 1.45 -1.40 -18.67
N VAL A 180 0.31 -1.66 -19.34
CA VAL A 180 -0.84 -2.39 -18.83
C VAL A 180 -1.16 -3.53 -19.77
N GLN A 181 -1.17 -4.75 -19.23
CA GLN A 181 -1.29 -5.97 -20.03
C GLN A 181 -2.75 -6.38 -20.27
N ASN A 182 -3.59 -6.28 -19.24
CA ASN A 182 -4.97 -6.73 -19.31
C ASN A 182 -5.93 -5.69 -18.73
N ALA A 183 -7.07 -5.55 -19.40
CA ALA A 183 -8.13 -4.69 -18.95
C ALA A 183 -9.50 -5.30 -19.21
N GLU A 184 -10.47 -4.93 -18.42
CA GLU A 184 -11.86 -5.27 -18.60
C GLU A 184 -12.39 -4.58 -19.86
N TRP A 185 -13.07 -5.33 -20.69
CA TRP A 185 -13.69 -4.80 -21.89
C TRP A 185 -15.05 -4.15 -21.56
N HIS A 186 -15.29 -2.95 -22.05
CA HIS A 186 -16.60 -2.30 -21.96
C HIS A 186 -16.98 -1.60 -23.26
N GLY A 187 -18.10 -2.04 -23.83
CA GLY A 187 -18.72 -1.39 -24.96
C GLY A 187 -17.95 -1.49 -26.29
N GLU A 188 -18.05 -0.46 -27.11
CA GLU A 188 -17.32 -0.37 -28.37
C GLU A 188 -15.85 -0.02 -28.14
N PRO A 189 -14.92 -0.58 -28.95
CA PRO A 189 -13.49 -0.28 -28.86
C PRO A 189 -13.23 1.23 -28.97
N ASP A 190 -12.50 1.77 -28.01
CA ASP A 190 -12.07 3.16 -28.03
C ASP A 190 -10.54 3.22 -28.04
N MET A 191 -9.99 3.32 -29.26
CA MET A 191 -8.54 3.29 -29.47
C MET A 191 -7.80 4.41 -28.73
N GLU A 192 -8.45 5.52 -28.41
CA GLU A 192 -7.82 6.62 -27.68
C GLU A 192 -7.69 6.28 -26.18
N LYS A 193 -8.73 5.68 -25.59
CA LYS A 193 -8.70 5.21 -24.22
C LYS A 193 -7.74 4.03 -24.05
N ASP A 194 -7.72 3.12 -25.02
CA ASP A 194 -6.81 1.98 -25.01
C ASP A 194 -5.36 2.43 -25.11
N ASP A 195 -5.06 3.40 -25.98
CA ASP A 195 -3.73 4.00 -26.10
C ASP A 195 -3.31 4.70 -24.80
N GLU A 196 -4.22 5.48 -24.19
CA GLU A 196 -3.96 6.12 -22.90
C GLU A 196 -3.67 5.10 -21.81
N LEU A 197 -4.46 4.01 -21.73
CA LEU A 197 -4.25 2.99 -20.72
C LEU A 197 -2.98 2.18 -20.97
N CYS A 198 -2.85 1.60 -22.16
CA CYS A 198 -1.78 0.62 -22.43
C CYS A 198 -0.41 1.25 -22.61
N HIS A 199 -0.34 2.47 -23.18
CA HIS A 199 0.92 3.07 -23.58
C HIS A 199 1.35 4.30 -22.79
N ARG A 200 0.40 4.93 -22.05
CA ARG A 200 0.66 6.19 -21.34
C ARG A 200 0.30 6.17 -19.85
N THR A 201 -0.15 5.02 -19.33
CA THR A 201 -0.44 4.84 -17.91
C THR A 201 0.55 3.85 -17.31
N PRO A 202 1.24 4.18 -16.20
CA PRO A 202 2.10 3.21 -15.54
C PRO A 202 1.25 2.08 -14.94
N GLY A 203 1.63 0.84 -15.18
CA GLY A 203 1.01 -0.35 -14.58
C GLY A 203 1.22 -0.41 -13.07
N TYR A 204 0.61 -1.37 -12.42
CA TYR A 204 0.79 -1.61 -10.99
C TYR A 204 1.33 -3.03 -10.75
N MET A 205 1.99 -3.24 -9.61
CA MET A 205 2.48 -4.56 -9.22
C MET A 205 1.33 -5.44 -8.74
N SER A 206 1.22 -6.66 -9.27
CA SER A 206 0.23 -7.67 -8.88
C SER A 206 0.85 -9.07 -8.94
N TRP A 207 0.22 -10.06 -8.31
CA TRP A 207 0.72 -11.44 -8.29
C TRP A 207 0.58 -12.13 -9.64
N GLN A 208 -0.53 -11.89 -10.34
CA GLN A 208 -0.89 -12.60 -11.59
C GLN A 208 -0.89 -11.69 -12.83
N GLY A 209 -0.41 -10.48 -12.71
CA GLY A 209 -0.47 -9.44 -13.74
C GLY A 209 -1.65 -8.49 -13.56
N GLU A 210 -1.53 -7.29 -14.09
CA GLU A 210 -2.57 -6.27 -13.95
C GLU A 210 -3.87 -6.69 -14.63
N TYR A 211 -4.98 -6.36 -13.99
CA TYR A 211 -6.30 -6.44 -14.59
C TYR A 211 -7.04 -5.14 -14.31
N TRP A 212 -7.14 -4.29 -15.33
CA TRP A 212 -7.71 -2.95 -15.19
C TRP A 212 -9.22 -2.98 -15.28
N LEU A 213 -9.90 -2.45 -14.27
CA LEU A 213 -11.36 -2.40 -14.23
C LEU A 213 -11.89 -1.18 -14.98
N SER A 214 -13.13 -1.30 -15.41
CA SER A 214 -13.83 -0.24 -16.12
C SER A 214 -15.26 -0.05 -15.61
N CYS A 215 -15.81 1.13 -15.83
CA CYS A 215 -17.16 1.54 -15.44
C CYS A 215 -17.58 2.76 -16.24
N CYS A 216 -18.87 2.87 -16.60
CA CYS A 216 -19.41 4.01 -17.35
C CYS A 216 -18.68 4.26 -18.68
N ASP A 217 -18.43 3.18 -19.43
CA ASP A 217 -17.75 3.21 -20.74
C ASP A 217 -16.35 3.83 -20.73
N ASP A 218 -15.64 3.78 -19.57
CA ASP A 218 -14.27 4.27 -19.44
C ASP A 218 -13.48 3.38 -18.45
N TYR A 219 -12.17 3.41 -18.51
CA TYR A 219 -11.34 2.77 -17.51
C TYR A 219 -11.39 3.53 -16.18
N CYS A 220 -11.37 2.78 -15.08
CA CYS A 220 -11.33 3.34 -13.74
C CYS A 220 -9.93 3.82 -13.37
N ALA A 221 -9.85 4.76 -12.44
CA ALA A 221 -8.57 5.14 -11.84
C ALA A 221 -8.13 4.12 -10.81
N TYR A 222 -6.91 3.62 -10.91
CA TYR A 222 -6.29 2.77 -9.89
C TYR A 222 -5.93 3.59 -8.65
N MET A 223 -6.38 3.13 -7.47
CA MET A 223 -6.24 3.83 -6.20
C MET A 223 -5.24 3.17 -5.24
N GLY A 224 -4.69 2.01 -5.61
CA GLY A 224 -3.73 1.27 -4.80
C GLY A 224 -4.25 -0.05 -4.27
N THR A 225 -3.39 -0.75 -3.53
CA THR A 225 -3.71 -2.02 -2.87
C THR A 225 -4.52 -1.79 -1.60
N VAL A 226 -5.44 -2.70 -1.32
CA VAL A 226 -6.31 -2.67 -0.14
C VAL A 226 -6.53 -4.08 0.42
N GLY A 227 -6.80 -4.12 1.72
CA GLY A 227 -7.41 -5.24 2.40
C GLY A 227 -8.75 -4.85 3.00
N THR A 228 -9.40 -5.79 3.66
CA THR A 228 -10.68 -5.55 4.35
C THR A 228 -10.60 -4.37 5.32
N ARG A 229 -9.48 -4.20 6.00
CA ARG A 229 -9.28 -3.09 6.96
C ARG A 229 -9.31 -1.73 6.29
N GLU A 230 -8.60 -1.58 5.18
CA GLU A 230 -8.57 -0.33 4.40
C GLU A 230 -9.95 0.00 3.87
N LEU A 231 -10.67 -0.99 3.33
CA LEU A 231 -12.03 -0.82 2.84
C LEU A 231 -13.01 -0.41 3.95
N LYS A 232 -12.91 -1.03 5.14
CA LYS A 232 -13.69 -0.63 6.33
C LYS A 232 -13.35 0.78 6.80
N ALA A 233 -12.08 1.13 6.84
CA ALA A 233 -11.64 2.49 7.20
C ALA A 233 -12.13 3.57 6.23
N MET A 234 -12.42 3.20 4.99
CA MET A 234 -13.03 4.07 3.97
C MET A 234 -14.57 4.03 4.00
N ASN A 235 -15.19 3.17 4.80
CA ASN A 235 -16.63 2.91 4.86
C ASN A 235 -17.22 2.45 3.52
N ILE A 236 -16.48 1.65 2.75
CA ILE A 236 -16.90 1.12 1.44
C ILE A 236 -16.83 -0.41 1.37
N ALA A 237 -16.46 -1.10 2.46
CA ALA A 237 -16.23 -2.55 2.45
C ALA A 237 -17.45 -3.33 1.96
N ASP A 238 -18.62 -3.09 2.54
CA ASP A 238 -19.85 -3.83 2.23
C ASP A 238 -20.26 -3.66 0.75
N GLU A 239 -20.14 -2.42 0.21
CA GLU A 239 -20.48 -2.13 -1.18
C GLU A 239 -19.51 -2.83 -2.15
N VAL A 240 -18.21 -2.64 -1.93
CA VAL A 240 -17.16 -3.07 -2.86
C VAL A 240 -16.96 -4.59 -2.82
N ILE A 241 -16.96 -5.20 -1.63
CA ILE A 241 -16.86 -6.65 -1.46
C ILE A 241 -18.14 -7.32 -1.97
N GLY A 242 -19.31 -6.75 -1.63
CA GLY A 242 -20.60 -7.27 -2.11
C GLY A 242 -20.71 -7.26 -3.63
N GLU A 243 -20.27 -6.21 -4.32
CA GLU A 243 -20.20 -6.17 -5.78
C GLU A 243 -19.25 -7.25 -6.34
N TYR A 244 -18.05 -7.39 -5.73
CA TYR A 244 -17.07 -8.37 -6.17
C TYR A 244 -17.60 -9.81 -6.03
N VAL A 245 -18.27 -10.13 -4.91
CA VAL A 245 -18.91 -11.45 -4.70
C VAL A 245 -20.03 -11.70 -5.71
N GLN A 246 -20.85 -10.70 -6.03
CA GLN A 246 -21.89 -10.82 -7.06
C GLN A 246 -21.34 -11.11 -8.46
N ARG A 247 -20.10 -10.74 -8.73
CA ARG A 247 -19.38 -11.05 -9.98
C ARG A 247 -18.83 -12.49 -10.02
N GLY A 248 -19.11 -13.31 -9.03
CA GLY A 248 -18.77 -14.72 -8.97
C GLY A 248 -17.55 -15.09 -8.12
N ALA A 249 -17.07 -14.17 -7.29
CA ALA A 249 -16.03 -14.45 -6.30
C ALA A 249 -16.59 -15.30 -5.13
N PHE A 250 -15.70 -15.87 -4.33
CA PHE A 250 -16.12 -16.65 -3.16
C PHE A 250 -16.62 -15.74 -2.02
N GLU A 251 -17.62 -16.23 -1.27
CA GLU A 251 -18.38 -15.43 -0.30
C GLU A 251 -17.54 -14.96 0.89
N ASP A 252 -16.56 -15.76 1.32
CA ASP A 252 -15.74 -15.49 2.53
C ASP A 252 -14.50 -14.62 2.26
N ILE A 253 -14.43 -13.94 1.09
CA ILE A 253 -13.24 -13.17 0.68
C ILE A 253 -12.82 -12.12 1.71
N GLU A 254 -13.78 -11.55 2.43
CA GLU A 254 -13.55 -10.54 3.46
C GLU A 254 -12.57 -11.01 4.55
N GLU A 255 -12.59 -12.30 4.89
CA GLU A 255 -11.71 -12.87 5.92
C GLU A 255 -10.25 -12.98 5.47
N TYR A 256 -10.00 -13.08 4.17
CA TYR A 256 -8.68 -13.37 3.59
C TYR A 256 -8.01 -12.17 2.95
N LEU A 257 -8.78 -11.11 2.68
CA LEU A 257 -8.29 -9.95 1.95
C LEU A 257 -7.37 -9.09 2.84
N VAL A 258 -6.10 -9.06 2.50
CA VAL A 258 -5.05 -8.34 3.24
C VAL A 258 -4.24 -7.49 2.28
N LYS A 259 -4.12 -6.19 2.60
CA LYS A 259 -3.28 -5.27 1.82
C LYS A 259 -1.85 -5.81 1.73
N ASP A 260 -1.31 -5.89 0.51
CA ASP A 260 0.02 -6.40 0.19
C ASP A 260 0.28 -7.84 0.72
N GLY A 261 -0.80 -8.58 1.01
CA GLY A 261 -0.77 -9.96 1.48
C GLY A 261 -0.90 -10.98 0.34
N PRO A 262 -0.97 -12.29 0.67
CA PRO A 262 -1.13 -13.35 -0.32
C PRO A 262 -2.43 -13.28 -1.11
N MET A 263 -3.48 -12.71 -0.53
CA MET A 263 -4.71 -12.33 -1.21
C MET A 263 -4.86 -10.84 -1.04
N CYS A 264 -4.68 -10.09 -2.12
CA CYS A 264 -4.64 -8.64 -2.13
C CYS A 264 -5.74 -8.06 -3.00
N GLY A 265 -6.36 -6.99 -2.52
CA GLY A 265 -7.31 -6.21 -3.30
C GLY A 265 -6.63 -5.06 -4.02
N TYR A 266 -7.08 -4.79 -5.23
CA TYR A 266 -6.70 -3.66 -6.07
C TYR A 266 -7.92 -2.77 -6.24
N LEU A 267 -7.86 -1.58 -5.65
CA LEU A 267 -8.99 -0.67 -5.60
C LEU A 267 -8.98 0.25 -6.81
N PHE A 268 -10.12 0.36 -7.45
CA PHE A 268 -10.37 1.25 -8.58
C PHE A 268 -11.50 2.22 -8.27
N LYS A 269 -11.46 3.39 -8.88
CA LYS A 269 -12.52 4.39 -8.76
C LYS A 269 -12.98 4.83 -10.14
N CYS A 270 -14.28 4.73 -10.40
CA CYS A 270 -14.85 5.24 -11.63
C CYS A 270 -14.67 6.77 -11.72
N LEU A 271 -14.16 7.23 -12.85
CA LEU A 271 -13.90 8.65 -13.11
C LEU A 271 -15.20 9.46 -13.36
N HIS A 272 -16.30 8.77 -13.68
CA HIS A 272 -17.58 9.41 -14.03
C HIS A 272 -18.57 9.37 -12.86
N CYS A 273 -18.90 8.19 -12.33
CA CYS A 273 -19.88 8.07 -11.25
C CYS A 273 -19.26 8.10 -9.84
N GLY A 274 -17.94 7.98 -9.74
CA GLY A 274 -17.22 8.03 -8.47
C GLY A 274 -17.31 6.74 -7.63
N LYS A 275 -17.99 5.70 -8.09
CA LYS A 275 -18.06 4.40 -7.42
C LYS A 275 -16.70 3.73 -7.36
N TYR A 276 -16.51 2.95 -6.31
CA TYR A 276 -15.34 2.10 -6.15
C TYR A 276 -15.62 0.68 -6.62
N HIS A 277 -14.61 0.04 -7.19
CA HIS A 277 -14.63 -1.33 -7.68
C HIS A 277 -13.38 -2.07 -7.19
N LEU A 278 -13.49 -3.38 -7.01
CA LEU A 278 -12.42 -4.22 -6.50
C LEU A 278 -12.05 -5.28 -7.53
N TRP A 279 -10.76 -5.43 -7.76
CA TRP A 279 -10.16 -6.63 -8.30
C TRP A 279 -9.36 -7.31 -7.20
N VAL A 280 -9.32 -8.63 -7.17
CA VAL A 280 -8.55 -9.40 -6.19
C VAL A 280 -7.73 -10.43 -6.93
N ASP A 281 -6.52 -10.56 -6.49
CA ASP A 281 -5.63 -11.58 -6.97
C ASP A 281 -4.89 -12.25 -5.78
N ALA A 282 -4.39 -13.45 -5.98
CA ALA A 282 -3.79 -14.26 -4.94
C ALA A 282 -2.50 -14.92 -5.44
N ASP A 283 -1.54 -15.10 -4.49
CA ASP A 283 -0.30 -15.84 -4.67
C ASP A 283 -0.55 -17.33 -4.99
#